data_e8a3e5d25d7638d822202441a11def4c
#
_entry.id   e8a3e5d25d7638d822202441a11def4c
#
_cell.length_a   1.000
_cell.length_b   1.000
_cell.length_c   1.000
_cell.angle_alpha   90.00
_cell.angle_beta   90.00
_cell.angle_gamma   90.00
#
_symmetry.space_group_name_H-M   'P 1'
#
loop_
_entity.id
_entity.type
_entity.pdbx_description
1 polymer ?
#
loop_
_entity_poly.entity_id
_entity_poly.type
_entity_poly.pdbx_seq_one_letter_code
_entity_poly.pdbx_strand_id
1 'polypeptide(L)'
;WWPFVVLSIVLFGRVWCGVLCPEGSLSEWASRHGRGLGIPNWIRWGGWPTVGFCLTTLYGQLISVYDYAQAALLILGGSTVAAVLVGLLFVRGKRVWCRYLCPVSGVFALLARLAPVHFQVDEQRWKANDGPRLPLPNCAPLLDIRRLQGASDCHACGRCSGQRGAVQLIARSCNSEILQAPRKPALAWDTRLLLFGVIGLAMGAFQWTVSPWFITLKQSLAQWLVERDWLWPLQDSAPWWLLTHYPQANDSFSWLDGFCIVAYLGASSLLIGGALMGLVRLAARISGDRARYWALALTLT
;
A
#
# COMPACT_ATOMS: atom_id res chain seq x y z
N TRP A 1 -17.97 1.60 2.40
CA TRP A 1 -17.22 0.49 1.79
C TRP A 1 -15.86 0.28 2.42
N TRP A 2 -15.03 1.32 2.53
CA TRP A 2 -13.69 1.25 3.12
C TRP A 2 -13.62 0.64 4.52
N PRO A 3 -14.49 1.00 5.48
CA PRO A 3 -14.47 0.38 6.81
C PRO A 3 -14.62 -1.14 6.76
N PHE A 4 -15.49 -1.64 5.87
CA PHE A 4 -15.66 -3.09 5.68
C PHE A 4 -14.37 -3.76 5.17
N VAL A 5 -13.69 -3.15 4.18
CA VAL A 5 -12.42 -3.66 3.66
C VAL A 5 -11.36 -3.72 4.75
N VAL A 6 -11.18 -2.63 5.49
CA VAL A 6 -10.19 -2.54 6.58
C VAL A 6 -10.47 -3.56 7.66
N LEU A 7 -11.72 -3.65 8.15
CA LEU A 7 -12.11 -4.62 9.17
C LEU A 7 -11.90 -6.06 8.70
N SER A 8 -12.24 -6.38 7.45
CA SER A 8 -12.03 -7.73 6.91
C SER A 8 -10.55 -8.12 6.89
N ILE A 9 -9.66 -7.16 6.65
CA ILE A 9 -8.21 -7.40 6.63
C ILE A 9 -7.66 -7.57 8.03
N VAL A 10 -8.09 -6.74 8.98
CA VAL A 10 -7.64 -6.83 10.37
C VAL A 10 -8.13 -8.13 11.03
N LEU A 11 -9.32 -8.62 10.68
CA LEU A 11 -9.90 -9.83 11.29
C LEU A 11 -9.47 -11.13 10.58
N PHE A 12 -9.39 -11.12 9.25
CA PHE A 12 -9.20 -12.35 8.45
C PHE A 12 -7.94 -12.30 7.57
N GLY A 13 -7.03 -11.36 7.82
CA GLY A 13 -5.88 -11.15 6.96
C GLY A 13 -6.30 -10.61 5.59
N ARG A 14 -5.46 -10.79 4.58
CA ARG A 14 -5.68 -10.23 3.24
C ARG A 14 -6.75 -10.98 2.42
N VAL A 15 -7.83 -11.44 3.06
CA VAL A 15 -8.95 -12.14 2.41
C VAL A 15 -9.57 -11.29 1.30
N TRP A 16 -9.65 -9.97 1.50
CA TRP A 16 -10.07 -9.04 0.46
C TRP A 16 -9.26 -9.20 -0.81
N CYS A 17 -7.93 -9.16 -0.72
CA CYS A 17 -7.04 -9.35 -1.87
C CYS A 17 -7.16 -10.73 -2.50
N GLY A 18 -7.45 -11.77 -1.69
CA GLY A 18 -7.50 -13.14 -2.15
C GLY A 18 -8.77 -13.50 -2.90
N VAL A 19 -9.91 -13.01 -2.42
CA VAL A 19 -11.25 -13.47 -2.82
C VAL A 19 -12.11 -12.37 -3.43
N LEU A 20 -12.15 -11.18 -2.81
CA LEU A 20 -13.13 -10.15 -3.11
C LEU A 20 -12.62 -9.05 -4.06
N CYS A 21 -11.31 -8.85 -4.18
CA CYS A 21 -10.74 -7.77 -4.98
C CYS A 21 -10.93 -8.04 -6.49
N PRO A 22 -11.72 -7.20 -7.20
CA PRO A 22 -11.96 -7.37 -8.64
C PRO A 22 -10.67 -7.20 -9.46
N GLU A 23 -9.83 -6.24 -9.08
CA GLU A 23 -8.54 -5.96 -9.72
C GLU A 23 -7.59 -7.17 -9.66
N GLY A 24 -7.52 -7.84 -8.49
CA GLY A 24 -6.74 -9.07 -8.32
C GLY A 24 -7.27 -10.22 -9.17
N SER A 25 -8.58 -10.35 -9.30
CA SER A 25 -9.24 -11.39 -10.10
C SER A 25 -9.03 -11.13 -11.60
N LEU A 26 -9.21 -9.90 -12.05
CA LEU A 26 -8.97 -9.49 -13.44
C LEU A 26 -7.50 -9.65 -13.84
N SER A 27 -6.56 -9.25 -12.98
CA SER A 27 -5.12 -9.43 -13.22
C SER A 27 -4.75 -10.91 -13.34
N GLU A 28 -5.33 -11.79 -12.49
CA GLU A 28 -5.10 -13.23 -12.57
C GLU A 28 -5.71 -13.83 -13.83
N TRP A 29 -6.94 -13.44 -14.18
CA TRP A 29 -7.60 -13.88 -15.41
C TRP A 29 -6.78 -13.47 -16.65
N ALA A 30 -6.37 -12.21 -16.72
CA ALA A 30 -5.53 -11.71 -17.79
C ALA A 30 -4.20 -12.47 -17.90
N SER A 31 -3.58 -12.81 -16.76
CA SER A 31 -2.31 -13.52 -16.74
C SER A 31 -2.40 -14.95 -17.28
N ARG A 32 -3.57 -15.59 -17.21
CA ARG A 32 -3.77 -16.93 -17.81
C ARG A 32 -3.69 -16.90 -19.33
N HIS A 33 -4.11 -15.78 -19.94
CA HIS A 33 -4.10 -15.55 -21.40
C HIS A 33 -2.87 -14.77 -21.87
N GLY A 34 -2.00 -14.37 -20.95
CA GLY A 34 -0.86 -13.52 -21.18
C GLY A 34 0.36 -14.21 -21.80
N ARG A 35 1.38 -13.38 -22.09
CA ARG A 35 2.65 -13.82 -22.69
C ARG A 35 3.51 -14.67 -21.76
N GLY A 36 3.38 -14.53 -20.44
CA GLY A 36 4.15 -15.28 -19.44
C GLY A 36 5.63 -14.91 -19.35
N LEU A 37 5.96 -13.65 -19.64
CA LEU A 37 7.33 -13.15 -19.54
C LEU A 37 7.86 -13.24 -18.11
N GLY A 38 9.17 -13.35 -17.95
CA GLY A 38 9.84 -13.27 -16.66
C GLY A 38 9.66 -11.90 -16.00
N ILE A 39 9.54 -11.87 -14.68
CA ILE A 39 9.40 -10.59 -13.93
C ILE A 39 10.78 -9.93 -13.87
N PRO A 40 10.97 -8.73 -14.42
CA PRO A 40 12.23 -8.01 -14.35
C PRO A 40 12.55 -7.55 -12.91
N ASN A 41 13.83 -7.37 -12.61
CA ASN A 41 14.31 -7.05 -11.26
C ASN A 41 13.75 -5.72 -10.73
N TRP A 42 13.52 -4.74 -11.59
CA TRP A 42 12.97 -3.46 -11.19
C TRP A 42 11.53 -3.57 -10.65
N ILE A 43 10.69 -4.50 -11.19
CA ILE A 43 9.34 -4.76 -10.66
C ILE A 43 9.43 -5.44 -9.28
N ARG A 44 10.44 -6.27 -9.04
CA ARG A 44 10.63 -6.97 -7.76
C ARG A 44 11.11 -6.07 -6.62
N TRP A 45 11.38 -4.81 -6.90
CA TRP A 45 11.80 -3.86 -5.87
C TRP A 45 10.71 -3.66 -4.82
N GLY A 46 11.05 -3.89 -3.55
CA GLY A 46 10.08 -3.87 -2.44
C GLY A 46 9.51 -2.49 -2.10
N GLY A 47 10.04 -1.41 -2.68
CA GLY A 47 9.57 -0.04 -2.44
C GLY A 47 8.35 0.38 -3.26
N TRP A 48 7.97 -0.38 -4.30
CA TRP A 48 6.86 0.00 -5.18
C TRP A 48 5.53 0.24 -4.47
N PRO A 49 5.08 -0.62 -3.51
CA PRO A 49 3.84 -0.35 -2.78
C PRO A 49 3.89 0.98 -2.00
N THR A 50 5.05 1.33 -1.44
CA THR A 50 5.25 2.59 -0.71
C THR A 50 5.17 3.80 -1.66
N VAL A 51 5.93 3.76 -2.74
CA VAL A 51 5.92 4.82 -3.76
C VAL A 51 4.55 4.96 -4.40
N GLY A 52 3.93 3.83 -4.78
CA GLY A 52 2.58 3.82 -5.33
C GLY A 52 1.56 4.41 -4.38
N PHE A 53 1.60 4.07 -3.10
CA PHE A 53 0.71 4.63 -2.08
C PHE A 53 0.89 6.15 -1.94
N CYS A 54 2.13 6.61 -1.83
CA CYS A 54 2.40 8.05 -1.71
C CYS A 54 1.94 8.82 -2.96
N LEU A 55 2.25 8.31 -4.15
CA LEU A 55 1.86 8.96 -5.41
C LEU A 55 0.34 8.98 -5.60
N THR A 56 -0.35 7.86 -5.34
CA THR A 56 -1.82 7.83 -5.47
C THR A 56 -2.52 8.68 -4.43
N THR A 57 -1.98 8.79 -3.21
CA THR A 57 -2.52 9.67 -2.17
C THR A 57 -2.33 11.15 -2.55
N LEU A 58 -1.13 11.55 -2.96
CA LEU A 58 -0.85 12.92 -3.41
C LEU A 58 -1.72 13.28 -4.63
N TYR A 59 -1.72 12.43 -5.64
CA TYR A 59 -2.50 12.65 -6.85
C TYR A 59 -4.00 12.71 -6.57
N GLY A 60 -4.50 11.84 -5.70
CA GLY A 60 -5.90 11.86 -5.28
C GLY A 60 -6.34 13.17 -4.63
N GLN A 61 -5.45 13.82 -3.85
CA GLN A 61 -5.73 15.14 -3.28
C GLN A 61 -5.73 16.24 -4.35
N LEU A 62 -4.84 16.15 -5.35
CA LEU A 62 -4.76 17.14 -6.42
C LEU A 62 -6.00 17.16 -7.32
N ILE A 63 -6.64 16.02 -7.55
CA ILE A 63 -7.82 15.89 -8.42
C ILE A 63 -9.14 15.72 -7.66
N SER A 64 -9.14 15.93 -6.33
CA SER A 64 -10.32 15.78 -5.46
C SER A 64 -11.06 14.44 -5.66
N VAL A 65 -10.30 13.34 -5.56
CA VAL A 65 -10.81 11.98 -5.87
C VAL A 65 -12.01 11.55 -5.02
N TYR A 66 -12.17 12.14 -3.85
CA TYR A 66 -13.28 11.82 -2.93
C TYR A 66 -14.58 12.52 -3.30
N ASP A 67 -14.51 13.62 -4.07
CA ASP A 67 -15.64 14.48 -4.37
C ASP A 67 -16.18 14.24 -5.79
N TYR A 68 -15.32 13.79 -6.73
CA TYR A 68 -15.67 13.64 -8.14
C TYR A 68 -15.53 12.21 -8.65
N ALA A 69 -16.64 11.69 -9.21
CA ALA A 69 -16.68 10.34 -9.77
C ALA A 69 -15.70 10.13 -10.95
N GLN A 70 -15.47 11.18 -11.76
CA GLN A 70 -14.52 11.12 -12.87
C GLN A 70 -13.08 10.93 -12.37
N ALA A 71 -12.70 11.65 -11.31
CA ALA A 71 -11.40 11.51 -10.68
C ALA A 71 -11.22 10.11 -10.05
N ALA A 72 -12.26 9.61 -9.37
CA ALA A 72 -12.26 8.26 -8.83
C ALA A 72 -12.13 7.19 -9.94
N LEU A 73 -12.85 7.36 -11.06
CA LEU A 73 -12.75 6.48 -12.22
C LEU A 73 -11.34 6.50 -12.84
N LEU A 74 -10.70 7.66 -12.91
CA LEU A 74 -9.35 7.79 -13.45
C LEU A 74 -8.35 6.99 -12.62
N ILE A 75 -8.38 7.10 -11.29
CA ILE A 75 -7.46 6.35 -10.41
C ILE A 75 -7.79 4.86 -10.39
N LEU A 76 -9.03 4.49 -10.10
CA LEU A 76 -9.41 3.09 -9.97
C LEU A 76 -9.42 2.36 -11.33
N GLY A 77 -9.92 3.01 -12.37
CA GLY A 77 -9.90 2.47 -13.73
C GLY A 77 -8.48 2.36 -14.27
N GLY A 78 -7.65 3.39 -14.08
CA GLY A 78 -6.24 3.37 -14.47
C GLY A 78 -5.44 2.28 -13.77
N SER A 79 -5.65 2.09 -12.46
CA SER A 79 -5.06 1.00 -11.68
C SER A 79 -5.51 -0.38 -12.20
N THR A 80 -6.79 -0.53 -12.52
CA THR A 80 -7.34 -1.77 -13.09
C THR A 80 -6.75 -2.09 -14.45
N VAL A 81 -6.65 -1.08 -15.34
CA VAL A 81 -6.00 -1.25 -16.66
C VAL A 81 -4.54 -1.65 -16.49
N ALA A 82 -3.80 -0.99 -15.62
CA ALA A 82 -2.40 -1.33 -15.33
C ALA A 82 -2.27 -2.76 -14.77
N ALA A 83 -3.18 -3.19 -13.89
CA ALA A 83 -3.20 -4.55 -13.34
C ALA A 83 -3.45 -5.61 -14.42
N VAL A 84 -4.35 -5.35 -15.36
CA VAL A 84 -4.63 -6.22 -16.52
C VAL A 84 -3.42 -6.27 -17.45
N LEU A 85 -2.80 -5.14 -17.79
CA LEU A 85 -1.61 -5.09 -18.65
C LEU A 85 -0.44 -5.86 -18.03
N VAL A 86 -0.16 -5.66 -16.73
CA VAL A 86 0.87 -6.41 -16.01
C VAL A 86 0.56 -7.90 -16.00
N GLY A 87 -0.72 -8.29 -15.82
CA GLY A 87 -1.16 -9.68 -15.92
C GLY A 87 -0.90 -10.27 -17.30
N LEU A 88 -1.26 -9.57 -18.38
CA LEU A 88 -1.04 -10.02 -19.77
C LEU A 88 0.45 -10.19 -20.12
N LEU A 89 1.33 -9.39 -19.53
CA LEU A 89 2.75 -9.42 -19.86
C LEU A 89 3.51 -10.51 -19.09
N PHE A 90 3.31 -10.61 -17.77
CA PHE A 90 4.16 -11.39 -16.88
C PHE A 90 3.51 -12.71 -16.45
N VAL A 91 4.26 -13.53 -15.83
CA VAL A 91 4.08 -14.93 -15.38
C VAL A 91 2.63 -15.41 -15.34
N ARG A 92 2.32 -16.47 -16.10
CA ARG A 92 0.97 -17.01 -16.26
C ARG A 92 0.38 -17.50 -14.94
N GLY A 93 -0.92 -17.21 -14.72
CA GLY A 93 -1.67 -17.65 -13.55
C GLY A 93 -1.23 -16.99 -12.24
N LYS A 94 -0.51 -15.86 -12.29
CA LYS A 94 0.02 -15.16 -11.11
C LYS A 94 -0.50 -13.72 -11.03
N ARG A 95 -0.59 -13.20 -9.79
CA ARG A 95 -1.00 -11.83 -9.48
C ARG A 95 0.23 -10.95 -9.24
N VAL A 96 1.02 -10.71 -10.31
CA VAL A 96 2.26 -9.91 -10.24
C VAL A 96 1.97 -8.48 -9.77
N TRP A 97 0.91 -7.85 -10.30
CA TRP A 97 0.45 -6.53 -9.87
C TRP A 97 0.23 -6.47 -8.35
N CYS A 98 -0.63 -7.35 -7.83
CA CYS A 98 -0.97 -7.36 -6.40
C CYS A 98 0.24 -7.65 -5.49
N ARG A 99 1.25 -8.37 -5.99
CA ARG A 99 2.44 -8.70 -5.21
C ARG A 99 3.43 -7.55 -5.13
N TYR A 100 3.63 -6.82 -6.23
CA TYR A 100 4.75 -5.88 -6.34
C TYR A 100 4.35 -4.42 -6.56
N LEU A 101 3.26 -4.14 -7.27
CA LEU A 101 2.95 -2.81 -7.79
C LEU A 101 1.72 -2.15 -7.18
N CYS A 102 0.76 -2.95 -6.67
CA CYS A 102 -0.50 -2.41 -6.13
C CYS A 102 -0.23 -1.44 -4.96
N PRO A 103 -0.68 -0.19 -5.06
CA PRO A 103 -0.43 0.85 -4.05
C PRO A 103 -0.95 0.48 -2.66
N VAL A 104 -2.10 -0.18 -2.59
CA VAL A 104 -2.77 -0.52 -1.33
C VAL A 104 -2.22 -1.82 -0.73
N SER A 105 -1.48 -2.62 -1.52
CA SER A 105 -0.95 -3.92 -1.09
C SER A 105 -0.08 -3.83 0.16
N GLY A 106 0.75 -2.78 0.26
CA GLY A 106 1.61 -2.56 1.42
C GLY A 106 0.83 -2.24 2.69
N VAL A 107 -0.18 -1.37 2.60
CA VAL A 107 -1.08 -1.02 3.72
C VAL A 107 -1.84 -2.25 4.21
N PHE A 108 -2.37 -3.04 3.27
CA PHE A 108 -3.07 -4.28 3.61
C PHE A 108 -2.14 -5.33 4.23
N ALA A 109 -0.87 -5.36 3.83
CA ALA A 109 0.12 -6.23 4.45
C ALA A 109 0.42 -5.82 5.90
N LEU A 110 0.48 -4.50 6.18
CA LEU A 110 0.64 -3.97 7.55
C LEU A 110 -0.54 -4.37 8.43
N LEU A 111 -1.76 -4.07 8.00
CA LEU A 111 -2.99 -4.36 8.74
C LEU A 111 -3.20 -5.88 8.97
N ALA A 112 -2.88 -6.70 7.98
CA ALA A 112 -3.02 -8.16 8.08
C ALA A 112 -2.11 -8.79 9.15
N ARG A 113 -1.05 -8.10 9.60
CA ARG A 113 -0.21 -8.56 10.71
C ARG A 113 -1.00 -8.68 12.02
N LEU A 114 -2.05 -7.88 12.16
CA LEU A 114 -2.95 -7.88 13.32
C LEU A 114 -3.99 -9.01 13.26
N ALA A 115 -4.12 -9.71 12.13
CA ALA A 115 -5.16 -10.72 11.96
C ALA A 115 -5.00 -11.87 12.96
N PRO A 116 -6.08 -12.19 13.72
CA PRO A 116 -6.08 -13.29 14.69
C PRO A 116 -6.09 -14.67 14.01
N VAL A 117 -6.37 -14.74 12.72
CA VAL A 117 -6.38 -15.99 11.95
C VAL A 117 -5.50 -15.89 10.72
N HIS A 118 -4.75 -16.93 10.41
CA HIS A 118 -3.92 -16.99 9.19
C HIS A 118 -3.63 -18.43 8.79
N PHE A 119 -3.26 -18.61 7.53
CA PHE A 119 -2.74 -19.90 7.06
C PHE A 119 -1.29 -20.07 7.46
N GLN A 120 -0.98 -21.19 8.07
CA GLN A 120 0.37 -21.58 8.44
C GLN A 120 0.69 -22.98 7.94
N VAL A 121 1.97 -23.21 7.67
CA VAL A 121 2.49 -24.53 7.31
C VAL A 121 3.20 -25.13 8.50
N ASP A 122 2.82 -26.36 8.83
CA ASP A 122 3.58 -27.24 9.72
C ASP A 122 4.71 -27.89 8.93
N GLU A 123 5.93 -27.42 9.12
CA GLU A 123 7.11 -27.91 8.39
C GLU A 123 7.40 -29.38 8.68
N GLN A 124 7.11 -29.87 9.88
CA GLN A 124 7.33 -31.26 10.25
C GLN A 124 6.36 -32.18 9.49
N ARG A 125 5.07 -31.85 9.50
CA ARG A 125 4.06 -32.58 8.71
C ARG A 125 4.30 -32.47 7.22
N TRP A 126 4.77 -31.34 6.75
CA TRP A 126 5.10 -31.12 5.34
C TRP A 126 6.21 -32.07 4.86
N LYS A 127 7.23 -32.32 5.70
CA LYS A 127 8.37 -33.20 5.42
C LYS A 127 8.05 -34.65 5.64
N ALA A 128 7.24 -34.98 6.66
CA ALA A 128 6.89 -36.35 7.03
C ALA A 128 5.82 -37.02 6.14
N ASN A 129 5.22 -36.24 5.23
CA ASN A 129 4.16 -36.78 4.37
C ASN A 129 4.73 -37.67 3.25
N ASP A 130 4.66 -38.97 3.45
CA ASP A 130 5.02 -40.05 2.49
C ASP A 130 3.88 -40.37 1.50
N GLY A 131 2.76 -39.62 1.57
CA GLY A 131 1.62 -39.80 0.69
C GLY A 131 1.92 -39.41 -0.77
N PRO A 132 0.98 -39.65 -1.70
CA PRO A 132 1.17 -39.33 -3.11
C PRO A 132 1.56 -37.84 -3.26
N ARG A 133 2.58 -37.57 -4.07
CA ARG A 133 3.09 -36.19 -4.34
C ARG A 133 2.05 -35.39 -5.13
N LEU A 134 1.06 -34.86 -4.42
CA LEU A 134 0.10 -33.93 -5.02
C LEU A 134 0.83 -32.71 -5.59
N PRO A 135 0.45 -32.26 -6.80
CA PRO A 135 1.03 -31.07 -7.38
C PRO A 135 0.78 -29.86 -6.43
N LEU A 136 1.79 -29.01 -6.30
CA LEU A 136 1.66 -27.80 -5.49
C LEU A 136 0.55 -26.90 -6.07
N PRO A 137 -0.39 -26.42 -5.26
CA PRO A 137 -1.42 -25.52 -5.74
C PRO A 137 -0.77 -24.23 -6.24
N ASN A 138 -1.38 -23.64 -7.27
CA ASN A 138 -0.91 -22.39 -7.81
C ASN A 138 -1.13 -21.24 -6.80
N CYS A 139 -0.09 -20.83 -6.10
CA CYS A 139 -0.12 -19.64 -5.26
C CYS A 139 -0.09 -18.39 -6.16
N ALA A 140 -1.24 -17.71 -6.31
CA ALA A 140 -1.35 -16.54 -7.16
C ALA A 140 -0.41 -15.38 -6.75
N PRO A 141 -0.23 -15.04 -5.45
CA PRO A 141 0.68 -13.99 -5.00
C PRO A 141 2.17 -14.39 -4.99
N LEU A 142 2.57 -15.46 -5.67
CA LEU A 142 3.98 -15.88 -5.82
C LEU A 142 4.70 -16.21 -4.50
N LEU A 143 3.99 -16.72 -3.51
CA LEU A 143 4.60 -17.18 -2.25
C LEU A 143 5.06 -18.62 -2.34
N ASP A 144 6.16 -18.93 -1.63
CA ASP A 144 6.53 -20.31 -1.34
C ASP A 144 5.65 -20.83 -0.20
N ILE A 145 4.67 -21.67 -0.56
CA ILE A 145 3.71 -22.26 0.40
C ILE A 145 4.44 -23.01 1.52
N ARG A 146 5.59 -23.61 1.23
CA ARG A 146 6.39 -24.39 2.20
C ARG A 146 6.90 -23.55 3.38
N ARG A 147 6.98 -22.22 3.19
CA ARG A 147 7.52 -21.26 4.17
C ARG A 147 6.46 -20.26 4.65
N LEU A 148 5.19 -20.62 4.51
CA LEU A 148 4.09 -19.75 4.89
C LEU A 148 3.96 -19.69 6.41
N GLN A 149 4.27 -18.55 7.01
CA GLN A 149 4.31 -18.35 8.47
C GLN A 149 3.47 -17.14 8.96
N GLY A 150 2.92 -16.33 8.07
CA GLY A 150 2.22 -15.11 8.47
C GLY A 150 1.13 -14.67 7.50
N ALA A 151 0.31 -13.71 7.94
CA ALA A 151 -0.79 -13.15 7.17
C ALA A 151 -0.36 -12.00 6.25
N SER A 152 0.73 -11.31 6.54
CA SER A 152 1.16 -10.10 5.81
C SER A 152 1.41 -10.33 4.33
N ASP A 153 1.99 -11.45 3.97
CA ASP A 153 2.27 -11.83 2.58
C ASP A 153 1.14 -12.63 1.94
N CYS A 154 0.39 -13.41 2.74
CA CYS A 154 -0.64 -14.32 2.28
C CYS A 154 -1.93 -13.59 1.93
N HIS A 155 -2.49 -13.84 0.74
CA HIS A 155 -3.78 -13.27 0.33
C HIS A 155 -4.99 -14.04 0.89
N ALA A 156 -4.82 -14.99 1.80
CA ALA A 156 -5.87 -15.76 2.45
C ALA A 156 -6.93 -16.34 1.48
N CYS A 157 -6.54 -16.72 0.26
CA CYS A 157 -7.45 -17.24 -0.78
C CYS A 157 -7.86 -18.70 -0.59
N GLY A 158 -7.32 -19.40 0.38
CA GLY A 158 -7.68 -20.79 0.73
C GLY A 158 -7.19 -21.89 -0.23
N ARG A 159 -6.59 -21.58 -1.38
CA ARG A 159 -6.22 -22.58 -2.41
C ARG A 159 -5.24 -23.66 -1.93
N CYS A 160 -4.44 -23.32 -0.93
CA CYS A 160 -3.47 -24.27 -0.35
C CYS A 160 -3.98 -24.97 0.92
N SER A 161 -5.20 -24.66 1.36
CA SER A 161 -5.78 -25.26 2.57
C SER A 161 -5.79 -26.79 2.48
N GLY A 162 -5.39 -27.47 3.55
CA GLY A 162 -5.35 -28.92 3.61
C GLY A 162 -4.21 -29.58 2.82
N GLN A 163 -3.38 -28.82 2.09
CA GLN A 163 -2.29 -29.38 1.30
C GLN A 163 -1.35 -30.22 2.18
N ARG A 164 -1.17 -31.51 1.82
CA ARG A 164 -0.38 -32.52 2.57
C ARG A 164 -0.79 -32.67 4.04
N GLY A 165 -2.00 -32.24 4.46
CA GLY A 165 -2.39 -32.17 5.86
C GLY A 165 -1.56 -31.17 6.70
N ALA A 166 -0.66 -30.42 6.06
CA ALA A 166 0.31 -29.55 6.70
C ALA A 166 -0.10 -28.07 6.66
N VAL A 167 -0.94 -27.64 5.70
CA VAL A 167 -1.41 -26.26 5.58
C VAL A 167 -2.75 -26.11 6.28
N GLN A 168 -2.78 -25.34 7.35
CA GLN A 168 -3.98 -25.18 8.17
C GLN A 168 -4.25 -23.70 8.47
N LEU A 169 -5.52 -23.37 8.64
CA LEU A 169 -5.93 -22.09 9.20
C LEU A 169 -5.82 -22.17 10.71
N ILE A 170 -4.98 -21.33 11.30
CA ILE A 170 -4.76 -21.33 12.76
C ILE A 170 -5.13 -19.99 13.37
N ALA A 171 -5.49 -20.00 14.65
CA ALA A 171 -5.67 -18.81 15.47
C ALA A 171 -4.36 -18.42 16.16
N ARG A 172 -4.15 -17.11 16.33
CA ARG A 172 -2.98 -16.53 17.03
C ARG A 172 -3.36 -15.26 17.75
N SER A 173 -2.49 -14.77 18.64
CA SER A 173 -2.65 -13.42 19.18
C SER A 173 -2.35 -12.36 18.10
N CYS A 174 -3.09 -11.24 18.11
CA CYS A 174 -3.04 -10.22 17.08
C CYS A 174 -1.64 -9.60 16.87
N ASN A 175 -0.81 -9.55 17.91
CA ASN A 175 0.54 -8.97 17.86
C ASN A 175 1.65 -10.00 17.59
N SER A 176 1.33 -11.28 17.46
CA SER A 176 2.33 -12.36 17.36
C SER A 176 3.25 -12.20 16.15
N GLU A 177 2.71 -11.84 14.97
CA GLU A 177 3.51 -11.63 13.77
C GLU A 177 4.45 -10.42 13.89
N ILE A 178 4.04 -9.38 14.62
CA ILE A 178 4.87 -8.19 14.86
C ILE A 178 6.02 -8.55 15.81
N LEU A 179 5.73 -9.26 16.89
CA LEU A 179 6.74 -9.66 17.89
C LEU A 179 7.74 -10.67 17.35
N GLN A 180 7.30 -11.55 16.46
CA GLN A 180 8.12 -12.59 15.83
C GLN A 180 8.71 -12.15 14.49
N ALA A 181 8.47 -10.90 14.07
CA ALA A 181 8.90 -10.40 12.77
C ALA A 181 10.40 -10.68 12.53
N PRO A 182 10.75 -11.48 11.52
CA PRO A 182 12.13 -11.80 11.24
C PRO A 182 12.88 -10.56 10.75
N ARG A 183 14.19 -10.52 10.96
CA ARG A 183 15.12 -9.47 10.50
C ARG A 183 15.24 -9.46 8.97
N LYS A 184 14.14 -9.26 8.22
CA LYS A 184 14.15 -9.27 6.75
C LYS A 184 14.28 -7.85 6.19
N PRO A 185 15.00 -7.66 5.07
CA PRO A 185 15.11 -6.36 4.38
C PRO A 185 13.74 -5.78 3.94
N ALA A 186 12.76 -6.63 3.64
CA ALA A 186 11.38 -6.24 3.33
C ALA A 186 10.74 -5.41 4.45
N LEU A 187 11.07 -5.69 5.70
CA LEU A 187 10.56 -4.98 6.87
C LEU A 187 10.88 -3.48 6.86
N ALA A 188 11.98 -3.10 6.24
CA ALA A 188 12.39 -1.70 6.13
C ALA A 188 11.43 -0.87 5.26
N TRP A 189 10.88 -1.45 4.18
CA TRP A 189 9.91 -0.78 3.33
C TRP A 189 8.54 -0.71 3.99
N ASP A 190 8.11 -1.77 4.68
CA ASP A 190 6.87 -1.77 5.47
C ASP A 190 6.90 -0.68 6.54
N THR A 191 8.03 -0.53 7.25
CA THR A 191 8.21 0.52 8.25
C THR A 191 8.20 1.92 7.63
N ARG A 192 8.87 2.12 6.49
CA ARG A 192 8.84 3.41 5.78
C ARG A 192 7.42 3.74 5.32
N LEU A 193 6.69 2.77 4.77
CA LEU A 193 5.30 2.94 4.39
C LEU A 193 4.45 3.35 5.59
N LEU A 194 4.62 2.68 6.75
CA LEU A 194 3.88 3.00 7.96
C LEU A 194 4.15 4.43 8.42
N LEU A 195 5.42 4.79 8.62
CA LEU A 195 5.78 6.06 9.25
C LEU A 195 5.61 7.26 8.32
N PHE A 196 6.06 7.16 7.07
CA PHE A 196 6.02 8.27 6.12
C PHE A 196 4.74 8.30 5.29
N GLY A 197 4.21 7.13 4.90
CA GLY A 197 2.99 7.02 4.10
C GLY A 197 1.73 7.07 4.95
N VAL A 198 1.49 6.04 5.74
CA VAL A 198 0.20 5.85 6.44
C VAL A 198 0.04 6.84 7.59
N ILE A 199 1.09 7.13 8.38
CA ILE A 199 1.00 8.10 9.47
C ILE A 199 1.30 9.51 8.93
N GLY A 200 2.48 9.76 8.37
CA GLY A 200 2.92 11.08 8.00
C GLY A 200 2.11 11.72 6.86
N LEU A 201 2.02 11.05 5.71
CA LEU A 201 1.34 11.59 4.53
C LEU A 201 -0.18 11.62 4.70
N ALA A 202 -0.78 10.54 5.24
CA ALA A 202 -2.23 10.49 5.40
C ALA A 202 -2.73 11.50 6.44
N MET A 203 -2.01 11.73 7.54
CA MET A 203 -2.33 12.80 8.49
C MET A 203 -2.38 14.17 7.80
N GLY A 204 -1.39 14.47 6.95
CA GLY A 204 -1.42 15.67 6.13
C GLY A 204 -2.62 15.72 5.19
N ALA A 205 -2.92 14.62 4.50
CA ALA A 205 -4.02 14.51 3.55
C ALA A 205 -5.41 14.71 4.17
N PHE A 206 -5.59 14.34 5.44
CA PHE A 206 -6.86 14.58 6.14
C PHE A 206 -6.99 15.98 6.76
N GLN A 207 -5.90 16.73 6.89
CA GLN A 207 -5.91 17.98 7.64
C GLN A 207 -5.60 19.24 6.82
N TRP A 208 -5.07 19.12 5.60
CA TRP A 208 -4.60 20.28 4.83
C TRP A 208 -5.70 21.31 4.56
N THR A 209 -6.93 20.86 4.31
CA THR A 209 -8.08 21.75 3.99
C THR A 209 -8.47 22.67 5.16
N VAL A 210 -8.23 22.24 6.39
CA VAL A 210 -8.59 22.99 7.61
C VAL A 210 -7.35 23.53 8.35
N SER A 211 -6.15 23.28 7.84
CA SER A 211 -4.90 23.65 8.50
C SER A 211 -4.59 25.14 8.38
N PRO A 212 -4.43 25.87 9.49
CA PRO A 212 -4.00 27.28 9.46
C PRO A 212 -2.63 27.46 8.76
N TRP A 213 -1.74 26.50 8.94
CA TRP A 213 -0.41 26.50 8.30
C TRP A 213 -0.49 26.44 6.78
N PHE A 214 -1.41 25.64 6.24
CA PHE A 214 -1.64 25.59 4.81
C PHE A 214 -2.17 26.91 4.27
N ILE A 215 -3.16 27.51 4.95
CA ILE A 215 -3.75 28.77 4.57
C ILE A 215 -2.68 29.87 4.59
N THR A 216 -1.89 29.96 5.66
CA THR A 216 -0.81 30.96 5.79
C THR A 216 0.25 30.77 4.69
N LEU A 217 0.66 29.53 4.41
CA LEU A 217 1.61 29.21 3.33
C LEU A 217 1.07 29.71 1.98
N LYS A 218 -0.18 29.36 1.64
CA LYS A 218 -0.80 29.76 0.38
C LYS A 218 -0.91 31.28 0.26
N GLN A 219 -1.36 31.96 1.32
CA GLN A 219 -1.50 33.43 1.32
C GLN A 219 -0.16 34.14 1.17
N SER A 220 0.86 33.72 1.91
CA SER A 220 2.19 34.35 1.82
C SER A 220 2.84 34.13 0.46
N LEU A 221 2.68 32.94 -0.14
CA LEU A 221 3.18 32.67 -1.48
C LEU A 221 2.39 33.45 -2.55
N ALA A 222 1.06 33.53 -2.43
CA ALA A 222 0.23 34.29 -3.35
C ALA A 222 0.62 35.78 -3.33
N GLN A 223 0.78 36.38 -2.13
CA GLN A 223 1.22 37.76 -1.98
C GLN A 223 2.60 37.98 -2.63
N TRP A 224 3.55 37.11 -2.37
CA TRP A 224 4.90 37.16 -2.93
C TRP A 224 4.91 37.08 -4.47
N LEU A 225 4.02 36.28 -5.07
CA LEU A 225 3.86 36.19 -6.51
C LEU A 225 3.24 37.43 -7.12
N VAL A 226 2.22 38.00 -6.48
CA VAL A 226 1.56 39.25 -6.91
C VAL A 226 2.53 40.43 -6.86
N GLU A 227 3.34 40.57 -5.82
CA GLU A 227 4.35 41.63 -5.68
C GLU A 227 5.42 41.59 -6.79
N ARG A 228 5.58 40.42 -7.47
CA ARG A 228 6.53 40.23 -8.58
C ARG A 228 5.89 40.16 -9.95
N ASP A 229 4.61 40.49 -10.05
CA ASP A 229 3.81 40.38 -11.30
C ASP A 229 3.86 38.94 -11.91
N TRP A 230 4.07 37.93 -11.08
CA TRP A 230 4.16 36.52 -11.51
C TRP A 230 2.82 35.83 -11.36
N LEU A 231 1.86 36.17 -12.24
CA LEU A 231 0.46 35.78 -12.07
C LEU A 231 0.08 34.41 -12.64
N TRP A 232 0.93 33.78 -13.45
CA TRP A 232 0.58 32.49 -14.06
C TRP A 232 0.31 31.35 -13.06
N PRO A 233 1.00 31.25 -11.88
CA PRO A 233 0.70 30.17 -10.95
C PRO A 233 -0.66 30.34 -10.24
N LEU A 234 -1.22 31.53 -10.28
CA LEU A 234 -2.54 31.85 -9.71
C LEU A 234 -3.69 31.47 -10.65
N GLN A 235 -3.39 31.10 -11.89
CA GLN A 235 -4.40 30.70 -12.88
C GLN A 235 -4.88 29.27 -12.59
N ASP A 236 -6.16 29.01 -12.84
CA ASP A 236 -6.83 27.70 -12.75
C ASP A 236 -6.96 27.00 -14.13
N SER A 237 -5.96 27.19 -14.99
CA SER A 237 -5.94 26.71 -16.37
C SER A 237 -5.54 25.24 -16.51
N ALA A 238 -5.33 24.52 -15.42
CA ALA A 238 -4.92 23.11 -15.47
C ALA A 238 -6.08 22.19 -15.90
N PRO A 239 -5.78 21.11 -16.64
CA PRO A 239 -6.82 20.15 -17.00
C PRO A 239 -7.28 19.36 -15.76
N TRP A 240 -8.56 18.97 -15.72
CA TRP A 240 -9.20 18.29 -14.58
C TRP A 240 -8.51 16.97 -14.14
N TRP A 241 -7.81 16.32 -15.04
CA TRP A 241 -7.06 15.09 -14.72
C TRP A 241 -5.69 15.37 -14.08
N LEU A 242 -5.24 16.61 -14.03
CA LEU A 242 -3.99 17.00 -13.38
C LEU A 242 -4.23 17.76 -12.07
N LEU A 243 -5.17 18.71 -12.10
CA LEU A 243 -5.65 19.47 -10.92
C LEU A 243 -7.17 19.54 -10.96
N THR A 244 -7.80 19.63 -9.80
CA THR A 244 -9.25 19.84 -9.70
C THR A 244 -9.67 21.05 -10.53
N HIS A 245 -10.52 20.81 -11.52
CA HIS A 245 -11.06 21.87 -12.37
C HIS A 245 -12.48 21.52 -12.80
N TYR A 246 -13.45 21.94 -11.97
CA TYR A 246 -14.88 21.72 -12.17
C TYR A 246 -15.63 23.05 -12.09
N PRO A 247 -15.60 23.89 -13.14
CA PRO A 247 -16.21 25.23 -13.14
C PRO A 247 -17.71 25.22 -12.82
N GLN A 248 -18.40 24.13 -13.18
CA GLN A 248 -19.83 23.96 -12.89
C GLN A 248 -20.14 23.86 -11.39
N ALA A 249 -19.17 23.37 -10.60
CA ALA A 249 -19.25 23.27 -9.14
C ALA A 249 -18.55 24.44 -8.42
N ASN A 250 -18.04 25.43 -9.14
CA ASN A 250 -17.16 26.48 -8.61
C ASN A 250 -15.96 25.92 -7.83
N ASP A 251 -15.44 24.77 -8.25
CA ASP A 251 -14.34 24.11 -7.60
C ASP A 251 -13.18 23.95 -8.60
N SER A 252 -12.17 24.78 -8.43
CA SER A 252 -10.98 24.77 -9.26
C SER A 252 -9.74 25.10 -8.44
N PHE A 253 -8.66 24.36 -8.69
CA PHE A 253 -7.36 24.60 -8.08
C PHE A 253 -6.46 25.33 -9.07
N SER A 254 -5.81 26.38 -8.59
CA SER A 254 -4.72 27.02 -9.30
C SER A 254 -3.45 26.18 -9.25
N TRP A 255 -2.48 26.48 -10.09
CA TRP A 255 -1.16 25.84 -10.01
C TRP A 255 -0.49 26.05 -8.66
N LEU A 256 -0.73 27.22 -8.02
CA LEU A 256 -0.28 27.49 -6.66
C LEU A 256 -0.91 26.55 -5.65
N ASP A 257 -2.22 26.25 -5.77
CA ASP A 257 -2.90 25.27 -4.90
C ASP A 257 -2.25 23.91 -5.01
N GLY A 258 -2.04 23.43 -6.24
CA GLY A 258 -1.36 22.15 -6.48
C GLY A 258 0.03 22.10 -5.84
N PHE A 259 0.82 23.16 -6.00
CA PHE A 259 2.13 23.26 -5.36
C PHE A 259 2.04 23.24 -3.84
N CYS A 260 1.14 24.05 -3.25
CA CYS A 260 0.95 24.12 -1.80
C CYS A 260 0.49 22.79 -1.21
N ILE A 261 -0.42 22.05 -1.89
CA ILE A 261 -0.87 20.73 -1.47
C ILE A 261 0.31 19.77 -1.44
N VAL A 262 1.08 19.68 -2.51
CA VAL A 262 2.25 18.77 -2.57
C VAL A 262 3.29 19.14 -1.52
N ALA A 263 3.59 20.43 -1.37
CA ALA A 263 4.55 20.91 -0.38
C ALA A 263 4.11 20.61 1.06
N TYR A 264 2.85 20.88 1.38
CA TYR A 264 2.30 20.62 2.71
C TYR A 264 2.26 19.14 3.05
N LEU A 265 1.77 18.30 2.15
CA LEU A 265 1.71 16.85 2.33
C LEU A 265 3.11 16.23 2.41
N GLY A 266 4.03 16.71 1.57
CA GLY A 266 5.42 16.29 1.62
C GLY A 266 6.10 16.69 2.94
N ALA A 267 5.90 17.92 3.39
CA ALA A 267 6.41 18.39 4.67
C ALA A 267 5.82 17.60 5.85
N SER A 268 4.51 17.37 5.87
CA SER A 268 3.84 16.53 6.89
C SER A 268 4.45 15.12 6.92
N SER A 269 4.59 14.48 5.76
CA SER A 269 5.21 13.16 5.65
C SER A 269 6.64 13.14 6.22
N LEU A 270 7.47 14.10 5.83
CA LEU A 270 8.86 14.16 6.26
C LEU A 270 9.02 14.51 7.73
N LEU A 271 8.26 15.48 8.24
CA LEU A 271 8.35 15.93 9.63
C LEU A 271 7.82 14.86 10.60
N ILE A 272 6.59 14.37 10.36
CA ILE A 272 5.98 13.37 11.25
C ILE A 272 6.71 12.04 11.10
N GLY A 273 6.89 11.56 9.87
CA GLY A 273 7.59 10.30 9.62
C GLY A 273 9.05 10.33 10.10
N GLY A 274 9.74 11.45 9.91
CA GLY A 274 11.12 11.67 10.36
C GLY A 274 11.22 11.71 11.89
N ALA A 275 10.31 12.42 12.57
CA ALA A 275 10.24 12.46 14.03
C ALA A 275 10.00 11.06 14.62
N LEU A 276 8.99 10.34 14.10
CA LEU A 276 8.71 8.97 14.53
C LEU A 276 9.89 8.02 14.27
N MET A 277 10.51 8.14 13.10
CA MET A 277 11.71 7.38 12.77
C MET A 277 12.86 7.69 13.74
N GLY A 278 13.04 8.95 14.13
CA GLY A 278 14.01 9.38 15.13
C GLY A 278 13.73 8.76 16.50
N LEU A 279 12.47 8.78 16.97
CA LEU A 279 12.05 8.18 18.23
C LEU A 279 12.27 6.66 18.23
N VAL A 280 11.92 5.96 17.16
CA VAL A 280 12.16 4.52 17.04
C VAL A 280 13.66 4.20 17.06
N ARG A 281 14.51 5.03 16.41
CA ARG A 281 15.98 4.88 16.47
C ARG A 281 16.50 5.09 17.89
N LEU A 282 15.98 6.08 18.59
CA LEU A 282 16.35 6.36 19.98
C LEU A 282 15.96 5.20 20.90
N ALA A 283 14.73 4.71 20.79
CA ALA A 283 14.24 3.56 21.55
C ALA A 283 15.11 2.30 21.29
N ALA A 284 15.46 2.04 20.05
CA ALA A 284 16.33 0.92 19.68
C ALA A 284 17.77 1.05 20.23
N ARG A 285 18.28 2.29 20.37
CA ARG A 285 19.57 2.54 21.01
C ARG A 285 19.52 2.30 22.52
N ILE A 286 18.47 2.77 23.19
CA ILE A 286 18.28 2.60 24.63
C ILE A 286 18.10 1.13 24.99
N SER A 287 17.34 0.37 24.21
CA SER A 287 17.10 -1.06 24.44
C SER A 287 18.30 -1.96 24.07
N GLY A 288 19.37 -1.41 23.48
CA GLY A 288 20.57 -2.16 23.08
C GLY A 288 20.38 -3.09 21.88
N ASP A 289 19.16 -3.27 21.40
CA ASP A 289 18.83 -4.19 20.30
C ASP A 289 18.58 -3.43 18.98
N ARG A 290 19.68 -2.94 18.37
CA ARG A 290 19.64 -2.26 17.06
C ARG A 290 19.05 -3.12 15.94
N ALA A 291 19.04 -4.42 16.10
CA ALA A 291 18.53 -5.34 15.09
C ALA A 291 17.00 -5.44 15.10
N ARG A 292 16.34 -5.06 16.18
CA ARG A 292 14.85 -4.98 16.28
C ARG A 292 14.27 -3.63 15.90
N TYR A 293 15.09 -2.67 15.52
CA TYR A 293 14.66 -1.33 15.16
C TYR A 293 13.45 -1.30 14.20
N TRP A 294 13.46 -2.10 13.14
CA TRP A 294 12.35 -2.17 12.18
C TRP A 294 11.09 -2.83 12.78
N ALA A 295 11.28 -3.83 13.64
CA ALA A 295 10.17 -4.48 14.33
C ALA A 295 9.52 -3.56 15.35
N LEU A 296 10.31 -2.76 16.10
CA LEU A 296 9.78 -1.74 17.02
C LEU A 296 8.89 -0.71 16.30
N ALA A 297 9.27 -0.28 15.10
CA ALA A 297 8.43 0.64 14.34
C ALA A 297 7.06 0.04 14.00
N LEU A 298 6.99 -1.26 13.73
CA LEU A 298 5.73 -1.95 13.43
C LEU A 298 4.79 -2.07 14.65
N THR A 299 5.29 -1.84 15.86
CA THR A 299 4.40 -1.79 17.04
C THR A 299 3.49 -0.56 17.05
N LEU A 300 3.73 0.40 16.15
CA LEU A 300 2.87 1.56 15.92
C LEU A 300 1.67 1.23 15.00
N THR A 301 1.62 0.03 14.43
CA THR A 301 0.48 -0.44 13.63
C THR A 301 -0.72 -0.70 14.51
#